data_2f8e4ff7233c1580e5d94f4661937bfb
#
_entry.id   2f8e4ff7233c1580e5d94f4661937bfb
#
_cell.length_a   1.000
_cell.length_b   1.000
_cell.length_c   1.000
_cell.angle_alpha   90.00
_cell.angle_beta   90.00
_cell.angle_gamma   90.00
#
_symmetry.space_group_name_H-M   'P 1'
#
loop_
_entity.id
_entity.type
_entity.pdbx_description
1 polymer ?
#
loop_
_entity_poly.entity_id
_entity_poly.type
_entity_poly.pdbx_seq_one_letter_code
_entity_poly.pdbx_strand_id
1 'polypeptide(L)'
;TDANIWVYELSGARAMRRLTFGGRNRHPVWSRDGRWITFQSDRQGDLGLFRQQADGTGAAERLTKADAKTAHVPQSWSPSGEYLLYTLNKGGVLGEWTGAQNPGMSSTLELLALKDLKTTAFAVVQTSDRAVNAEFSPDGAWVAYDSGNRPTAVYAQPFPPTGAVYQLSKDDDGHHPWWSHDGRELFYVPGPDGLVRVSVTTRPSFSVGGPTAIPRGRFIEAPVTSRNIDTSPDGKTIIGVAAAGQVASSNANVSEMQVVLNWLEELKRLVPKK
;
A
#
# COMPACT_ATOMS: atom_id res chain seq x y z
N THR A 1 -5.26 1.13 22.04
CA THR A 1 -3.86 1.60 21.80
C THR A 1 -3.85 2.47 20.57
N ASP A 2 -3.34 3.69 20.67
CA ASP A 2 -3.24 4.64 19.57
C ASP A 2 -2.20 4.12 18.56
N ALA A 3 -2.58 4.06 17.29
CA ALA A 3 -1.65 3.84 16.17
C ALA A 3 -1.30 5.21 15.57
N ASN A 4 -0.02 5.46 15.31
CA ASN A 4 0.46 6.72 14.79
C ASN A 4 1.37 6.52 13.60
N ILE A 5 1.37 7.49 12.69
CA ILE A 5 2.25 7.53 11.53
C ILE A 5 3.52 8.29 11.92
N TRP A 6 4.63 7.71 11.54
CA TRP A 6 5.96 8.27 11.71
C TRP A 6 6.63 8.42 10.34
N VAL A 7 7.43 9.44 10.20
CA VAL A 7 8.22 9.70 8.99
C VAL A 7 9.69 9.54 9.34
N TYR A 8 10.36 8.72 8.57
CA TYR A 8 11.80 8.48 8.66
C TYR A 8 12.48 8.87 7.35
N GLU A 9 13.58 9.59 7.43
CA GLU A 9 14.40 9.95 6.28
C GLU A 9 15.43 8.85 6.01
N LEU A 10 15.39 8.24 4.83
CA LEU A 10 16.24 7.09 4.49
C LEU A 10 17.74 7.40 4.52
N SER A 11 18.11 8.67 4.37
CA SER A 11 19.51 9.12 4.52
C SER A 11 20.04 8.94 5.95
N GLY A 12 19.14 8.76 6.94
CA GLY A 12 19.49 8.74 8.35
C GLY A 12 19.91 10.10 8.91
N ALA A 13 19.85 11.17 8.11
CA ALA A 13 20.30 12.50 8.51
C ALA A 13 19.42 13.15 9.60
N ARG A 14 18.19 12.66 9.76
CA ARG A 14 17.24 13.17 10.75
C ARG A 14 16.63 12.07 11.58
N ALA A 15 16.31 12.39 12.85
CA ALA A 15 15.57 11.49 13.72
C ALA A 15 14.17 11.21 13.15
N MET A 16 13.66 10.00 13.41
CA MET A 16 12.28 9.62 13.09
C MET A 16 11.30 10.60 13.75
N ARG A 17 10.36 11.13 12.97
CA ARG A 17 9.42 12.15 13.40
C ARG A 17 7.99 11.61 13.40
N ARG A 18 7.28 11.80 14.51
CA ARG A 18 5.86 11.52 14.57
C ARG A 18 5.07 12.55 13.76
N LEU A 19 4.22 12.05 12.85
CA LEU A 19 3.38 12.89 11.99
C LEU A 19 1.98 13.10 12.58
N THR A 20 1.36 12.03 13.10
CA THR A 20 -0.05 12.08 13.52
C THR A 20 -0.21 12.03 15.03
N PHE A 21 -1.23 12.73 15.53
CA PHE A 21 -1.61 12.81 16.93
C PHE A 21 -3.13 12.59 17.06
N GLY A 22 -3.54 11.81 18.07
CA GLY A 22 -4.94 11.47 18.31
C GLY A 22 -5.52 10.48 17.31
N GLY A 23 -6.38 9.60 17.78
CA GLY A 23 -7.00 8.53 17.03
C GLY A 23 -6.02 7.41 16.60
N ARG A 24 -6.56 6.39 15.95
CA ARG A 24 -5.79 5.32 15.32
C ARG A 24 -5.55 5.68 13.85
N ASN A 25 -4.29 5.93 13.50
CA ASN A 25 -3.88 6.36 12.18
C ASN A 25 -3.11 5.23 11.50
N ARG A 26 -3.59 4.74 10.35
CA ARG A 26 -3.10 3.54 9.67
C ARG A 26 -3.00 3.74 8.17
N HIS A 27 -2.30 2.83 7.49
CA HIS A 27 -2.20 2.74 6.03
C HIS A 27 -1.73 4.06 5.38
N PRO A 28 -0.53 4.58 5.74
CA PRO A 28 -0.03 5.80 5.13
C PRO A 28 0.32 5.59 3.65
N VAL A 29 -0.05 6.54 2.82
CA VAL A 29 0.29 6.59 1.39
C VAL A 29 0.78 7.99 1.04
N TRP A 30 1.98 8.06 0.43
CA TRP A 30 2.57 9.29 -0.04
C TRP A 30 1.91 9.81 -1.31
N SER A 31 1.76 11.14 -1.42
CA SER A 31 1.55 11.76 -2.73
C SER A 31 2.83 11.67 -3.56
N ARG A 32 2.69 11.65 -4.89
CA ARG A 32 3.83 11.49 -5.80
C ARG A 32 4.87 12.60 -5.68
N ASP A 33 4.45 13.81 -5.34
CA ASP A 33 5.33 14.98 -5.11
C ASP A 33 5.99 14.98 -3.72
N GLY A 34 5.70 13.98 -2.87
CA GLY A 34 6.22 13.86 -1.52
C GLY A 34 5.70 14.91 -0.52
N ARG A 35 4.69 15.70 -0.89
CA ARG A 35 4.21 16.81 -0.04
C ARG A 35 3.13 16.38 0.94
N TRP A 36 2.38 15.33 0.62
CA TRP A 36 1.24 14.87 1.41
C TRP A 36 1.36 13.39 1.79
N ILE A 37 0.85 13.06 2.96
CA ILE A 37 0.60 11.69 3.39
C ILE A 37 -0.89 11.56 3.63
N THR A 38 -1.53 10.64 2.92
CA THR A 38 -2.92 10.25 3.14
C THR A 38 -2.97 9.01 4.03
N PHE A 39 -3.90 8.93 4.94
CA PHE A 39 -4.04 7.83 5.88
C PHE A 39 -5.49 7.65 6.32
N GLN A 40 -5.80 6.44 6.81
CA GLN A 40 -7.05 6.16 7.49
C GLN A 40 -6.96 6.64 8.94
N SER A 41 -8.06 7.21 9.46
CA SER A 41 -8.12 7.59 10.88
C SER A 41 -9.54 7.51 11.44
N ASP A 42 -9.66 7.11 12.71
CA ASP A 42 -10.92 7.12 13.46
C ASP A 42 -11.12 8.39 14.33
N ARG A 43 -10.28 9.41 14.14
CA ARG A 43 -10.27 10.66 14.94
C ARG A 43 -11.59 11.43 14.96
N GLN A 44 -12.50 11.18 14.03
CA GLN A 44 -13.83 11.81 13.94
C GLN A 44 -14.97 10.78 14.04
N GLY A 45 -14.70 9.59 14.62
CA GLY A 45 -15.70 8.59 14.97
C GLY A 45 -16.04 7.60 13.85
N ASP A 46 -15.40 7.71 12.67
CA ASP A 46 -15.51 6.76 11.57
C ASP A 46 -14.14 6.49 10.92
N LEU A 47 -14.01 5.43 10.13
CA LEU A 47 -12.77 5.04 9.46
C LEU A 47 -12.61 5.73 8.10
N GLY A 48 -12.65 7.05 8.08
CA GLY A 48 -12.45 7.88 6.88
C GLY A 48 -10.99 8.14 6.56
N LEU A 49 -10.76 8.78 5.42
CA LEU A 49 -9.44 9.21 4.95
C LEU A 49 -9.15 10.64 5.37
N PHE A 50 -7.91 10.85 5.74
CA PHE A 50 -7.33 12.16 6.06
C PHE A 50 -6.01 12.32 5.31
N ARG A 51 -5.61 13.56 5.03
CA ARG A 51 -4.27 13.88 4.57
C ARG A 51 -3.62 14.94 5.47
N GLN A 52 -2.31 14.90 5.55
CA GLN A 52 -1.52 15.90 6.26
C GLN A 52 -0.25 16.20 5.48
N GLN A 53 0.25 17.42 5.60
CA GLN A 53 1.55 17.78 5.00
C GLN A 53 2.65 16.91 5.59
N ALA A 54 3.49 16.36 4.72
CA ALA A 54 4.53 15.40 5.09
C ALA A 54 5.62 16.01 5.97
N ASP A 55 5.79 17.33 5.92
CA ASP A 55 6.69 18.08 6.81
C ASP A 55 6.14 18.26 8.24
N GLY A 56 4.86 17.88 8.46
CA GLY A 56 4.17 17.98 9.75
C GLY A 56 3.52 19.33 10.00
N THR A 57 3.58 20.25 9.05
CA THR A 57 2.86 21.53 9.16
C THR A 57 1.36 21.36 8.90
N GLY A 58 0.57 22.30 9.42
CA GLY A 58 -0.88 22.29 9.27
C GLY A 58 -1.58 21.18 10.07
N ALA A 59 -2.90 21.22 10.04
CA ALA A 59 -3.75 20.19 10.62
C ALA A 59 -4.06 19.10 9.57
N ALA A 60 -4.41 17.90 10.04
CA ALA A 60 -4.90 16.87 9.14
C ALA A 60 -6.26 17.26 8.56
N GLU A 61 -6.36 17.23 7.25
CA GLU A 61 -7.58 17.52 6.47
C GLU A 61 -8.35 16.25 6.18
N ARG A 62 -9.66 16.28 6.39
CA ARG A 62 -10.53 15.15 6.03
C ARG A 62 -10.79 15.09 4.55
N LEU A 63 -10.62 13.93 3.94
CA LEU A 63 -10.90 13.66 2.53
C LEU A 63 -12.23 12.91 2.32
N THR A 64 -12.51 11.90 3.18
CA THR A 64 -13.73 11.10 3.05
C THR A 64 -14.38 10.85 4.40
N LYS A 65 -15.68 10.54 4.38
CA LYS A 65 -16.44 10.08 5.54
C LYS A 65 -16.91 8.66 5.29
N ALA A 66 -16.55 7.73 6.18
CA ALA A 66 -17.01 6.36 6.12
C ALA A 66 -18.37 6.21 6.83
N ASP A 67 -19.20 5.30 6.35
CA ASP A 67 -20.44 4.92 7.04
C ASP A 67 -20.13 3.96 8.21
N ALA A 68 -21.10 3.73 9.09
CA ALA A 68 -20.93 2.96 10.31
C ALA A 68 -20.45 1.51 10.11
N LYS A 69 -20.65 0.93 8.90
CA LYS A 69 -20.25 -0.45 8.55
C LYS A 69 -19.20 -0.48 7.45
N THR A 70 -18.56 0.65 7.19
CA THR A 70 -17.54 0.75 6.14
C THR A 70 -16.23 1.28 6.70
N ALA A 71 -15.14 0.96 6.00
CA ALA A 71 -13.81 1.48 6.27
C ALA A 71 -13.15 1.86 4.94
N HIS A 72 -12.54 3.02 4.88
CA HIS A 72 -11.81 3.50 3.73
C HIS A 72 -10.31 3.27 3.94
N VAL A 73 -9.63 2.64 3.00
CA VAL A 73 -8.18 2.38 3.06
C VAL A 73 -7.51 3.03 1.85
N PRO A 74 -6.64 4.04 2.03
CA PRO A 74 -5.98 4.68 0.91
C PRO A 74 -5.03 3.70 0.23
N GLN A 75 -4.92 3.79 -1.11
CA GLN A 75 -4.14 2.88 -1.91
C GLN A 75 -3.03 3.59 -2.69
N SER A 76 -3.36 4.51 -3.57
CA SER A 76 -2.38 5.17 -4.42
C SER A 76 -2.87 6.53 -4.91
N TRP A 77 -1.97 7.51 -4.93
CA TRP A 77 -2.19 8.79 -5.60
C TRP A 77 -1.92 8.65 -7.10
N SER A 78 -2.72 9.30 -7.93
CA SER A 78 -2.35 9.48 -9.33
C SER A 78 -1.08 10.35 -9.43
N PRO A 79 -0.19 10.12 -10.41
CA PRO A 79 0.99 10.95 -10.60
C PRO A 79 0.70 12.43 -10.84
N SER A 80 -0.48 12.75 -11.40
CA SER A 80 -0.95 14.14 -11.56
C SER A 80 -1.33 14.81 -10.24
N GLY A 81 -1.54 14.05 -9.16
CA GLY A 81 -2.05 14.56 -7.89
C GLY A 81 -3.54 14.90 -7.90
N GLU A 82 -4.27 14.59 -8.99
CA GLU A 82 -5.69 14.92 -9.11
C GLU A 82 -6.61 13.87 -8.48
N TYR A 83 -6.13 12.63 -8.39
CA TYR A 83 -6.93 11.49 -7.93
C TYR A 83 -6.23 10.69 -6.85
N LEU A 84 -7.03 10.10 -5.98
CA LEU A 84 -6.62 9.10 -4.99
C LEU A 84 -7.48 7.86 -5.19
N LEU A 85 -6.83 6.70 -5.40
CA LEU A 85 -7.48 5.40 -5.28
C LEU A 85 -7.55 5.00 -3.81
N TYR A 86 -8.69 4.47 -3.40
CA TYR A 86 -8.85 3.87 -2.09
C TYR A 86 -9.76 2.64 -2.15
N THR A 87 -9.61 1.76 -1.19
CA THR A 87 -10.52 0.63 -1.01
C THR A 87 -11.63 1.01 -0.05
N LEU A 88 -12.88 0.77 -0.45
CA LEU A 88 -14.04 0.81 0.42
C LEU A 88 -14.34 -0.62 0.88
N ASN A 89 -14.10 -0.90 2.14
CA ASN A 89 -14.41 -2.17 2.79
C ASN A 89 -15.80 -2.10 3.43
N LYS A 90 -16.66 -3.08 3.15
CA LYS A 90 -18.00 -3.24 3.75
C LYS A 90 -18.06 -4.47 4.63
N GLY A 91 -18.87 -4.42 5.70
CA GLY A 91 -19.11 -5.57 6.57
C GLY A 91 -18.06 -5.80 7.66
N GLY A 92 -17.06 -4.91 7.81
CA GLY A 92 -16.04 -4.95 8.86
C GLY A 92 -16.49 -4.26 10.14
N VAL A 93 -16.04 -4.76 11.29
CA VAL A 93 -16.11 -4.06 12.58
C VAL A 93 -15.01 -2.99 12.61
N LEU A 94 -15.30 -1.83 13.18
CA LEU A 94 -14.33 -0.77 13.42
C LEU A 94 -13.03 -1.33 14.04
N GLY A 95 -11.97 -1.46 13.25
CA GLY A 95 -10.62 -1.68 13.75
C GLY A 95 -9.90 -2.98 13.40
N GLU A 96 -10.58 -4.01 12.91
CA GLU A 96 -9.92 -5.30 12.65
C GLU A 96 -10.37 -5.92 11.33
N TRP A 97 -9.74 -5.52 10.24
CA TRP A 97 -9.76 -6.33 9.05
C TRP A 97 -8.70 -7.43 9.18
N THR A 98 -9.12 -8.60 9.66
CA THR A 98 -8.22 -9.74 9.94
C THR A 98 -7.89 -10.57 8.70
N GLY A 99 -8.33 -10.16 7.51
CA GLY A 99 -8.12 -10.95 6.28
C GLY A 99 -8.91 -12.25 6.22
N ALA A 100 -9.64 -12.60 7.26
CA ALA A 100 -10.55 -13.75 7.25
C ALA A 100 -11.73 -13.47 6.32
N GLN A 101 -12.10 -14.47 5.51
CA GLN A 101 -13.28 -14.41 4.67
C GLN A 101 -14.54 -14.51 5.56
N ASN A 102 -15.03 -13.37 6.03
CA ASN A 102 -16.31 -13.31 6.67
C ASN A 102 -17.40 -13.21 5.58
N PRO A 103 -18.41 -14.07 5.59
CA PRO A 103 -19.54 -13.96 4.68
C PRO A 103 -20.17 -12.57 4.76
N GLY A 104 -20.34 -11.90 3.63
CA GLY A 104 -20.90 -10.55 3.56
C GLY A 104 -19.87 -9.41 3.62
N MET A 105 -18.57 -9.69 3.68
CA MET A 105 -17.53 -8.67 3.48
C MET A 105 -17.25 -8.47 2.00
N SER A 106 -17.16 -7.22 1.58
CA SER A 106 -16.73 -6.86 0.22
C SER A 106 -15.74 -5.72 0.26
N SER A 107 -14.88 -5.65 -0.76
CA SER A 107 -13.89 -4.60 -0.93
C SER A 107 -13.91 -4.10 -2.37
N THR A 108 -14.29 -2.85 -2.56
CA THR A 108 -14.34 -2.22 -3.89
C THR A 108 -13.31 -1.10 -3.99
N LEU A 109 -12.78 -0.89 -5.19
CA LEU A 109 -11.91 0.23 -5.46
C LEU A 109 -12.74 1.45 -5.84
N GLU A 110 -12.40 2.57 -5.21
CA GLU A 110 -13.04 3.86 -5.40
C GLU A 110 -12.00 4.89 -5.84
N LEU A 111 -12.41 5.81 -6.70
CA LEU A 111 -11.60 6.93 -7.18
C LEU A 111 -12.12 8.22 -6.59
N LEU A 112 -11.31 8.90 -5.80
CA LEU A 112 -11.59 10.21 -5.22
C LEU A 112 -10.94 11.30 -6.08
N ALA A 113 -11.74 12.21 -6.63
CA ALA A 113 -11.23 13.43 -7.25
C ALA A 113 -10.91 14.47 -6.16
N LEU A 114 -9.65 14.88 -6.05
CA LEU A 114 -9.18 15.71 -4.92
C LEU A 114 -9.61 17.18 -5.02
N LYS A 115 -9.99 17.66 -6.22
CA LYS A 115 -10.44 19.04 -6.42
C LYS A 115 -11.79 19.37 -5.77
N ASP A 116 -12.69 18.38 -5.71
CA ASP A 116 -14.08 18.56 -5.24
C ASP A 116 -14.51 17.48 -4.25
N LEU A 117 -13.59 16.56 -3.90
CA LEU A 117 -13.78 15.41 -3.01
C LEU A 117 -14.92 14.48 -3.47
N LYS A 118 -15.17 14.43 -4.78
CA LYS A 118 -16.19 13.56 -5.35
C LYS A 118 -15.61 12.16 -5.57
N THR A 119 -16.34 11.17 -5.08
CA THR A 119 -16.00 9.76 -5.25
C THR A 119 -16.81 9.14 -6.39
N THR A 120 -16.14 8.28 -7.16
CA THR A 120 -16.76 7.42 -8.18
C THR A 120 -16.18 6.01 -8.04
N ALA A 121 -16.99 4.98 -8.27
CA ALA A 121 -16.51 3.62 -8.30
C ALA A 121 -15.44 3.45 -9.40
N PHE A 122 -14.31 2.86 -9.06
CA PHE A 122 -13.29 2.49 -10.04
C PHE A 122 -13.67 1.13 -10.65
N ALA A 123 -14.00 1.12 -11.94
CA ALA A 123 -14.43 -0.08 -12.63
C ALA A 123 -13.24 -1.08 -12.71
N VAL A 124 -13.36 -2.19 -12.03
CA VAL A 124 -12.40 -3.32 -12.07
C VAL A 124 -13.08 -4.54 -12.67
N VAL A 125 -12.30 -5.46 -13.25
CA VAL A 125 -12.81 -6.81 -13.46
C VAL A 125 -12.98 -7.44 -12.09
N GLN A 126 -14.22 -7.63 -11.72
CA GLN A 126 -14.55 -8.34 -10.49
C GLN A 126 -14.63 -9.83 -10.78
N THR A 127 -13.62 -10.56 -10.40
CA THR A 127 -13.68 -12.03 -10.30
C THR A 127 -14.32 -12.45 -8.96
N SER A 128 -14.54 -11.48 -8.06
CA SER A 128 -15.12 -11.66 -6.73
C SER A 128 -15.55 -10.31 -6.15
N ASP A 129 -16.14 -10.31 -4.96
CA ASP A 129 -16.50 -9.11 -4.20
C ASP A 129 -15.27 -8.38 -3.58
N ARG A 130 -14.05 -8.71 -4.05
CA ARG A 130 -12.81 -8.15 -3.52
C ARG A 130 -11.89 -7.66 -4.62
N ALA A 131 -11.55 -6.35 -4.56
CA ALA A 131 -10.44 -5.73 -5.29
C ALA A 131 -9.71 -4.76 -4.36
N VAL A 132 -8.41 -4.92 -4.21
CA VAL A 132 -7.58 -4.17 -3.25
C VAL A 132 -6.16 -3.96 -3.78
N ASN A 133 -5.30 -3.32 -2.97
CA ASN A 133 -3.88 -3.12 -3.24
C ASN A 133 -3.61 -2.45 -4.60
N ALA A 134 -4.41 -1.44 -4.93
CA ALA A 134 -4.32 -0.77 -6.21
C ALA A 134 -3.20 0.27 -6.24
N GLU A 135 -2.46 0.32 -7.33
CA GLU A 135 -1.40 1.31 -7.54
C GLU A 135 -1.42 1.86 -8.97
N PHE A 136 -1.35 3.19 -9.09
CA PHE A 136 -1.14 3.86 -10.37
C PHE A 136 0.27 3.59 -10.90
N SER A 137 0.38 3.35 -12.20
CA SER A 137 1.69 3.36 -12.87
C SER A 137 2.34 4.75 -12.76
N PRO A 138 3.68 4.83 -12.80
CA PRO A 138 4.38 6.13 -12.71
C PRO A 138 4.00 7.14 -13.79
N ASP A 139 3.55 6.69 -14.96
CA ASP A 139 3.07 7.54 -16.05
C ASP A 139 1.58 7.90 -15.94
N GLY A 140 0.89 7.33 -14.93
CA GLY A 140 -0.54 7.57 -14.66
C GLY A 140 -1.49 6.94 -15.67
N ALA A 141 -1.00 6.17 -16.63
CA ALA A 141 -1.82 5.60 -17.70
C ALA A 141 -2.42 4.24 -17.35
N TRP A 142 -1.98 3.61 -16.24
CA TRP A 142 -2.40 2.28 -15.83
C TRP A 142 -2.64 2.21 -14.32
N VAL A 143 -3.47 1.24 -13.92
CA VAL A 143 -3.67 0.85 -12.51
C VAL A 143 -3.46 -0.65 -12.41
N ALA A 144 -2.57 -1.07 -11.51
CA ALA A 144 -2.42 -2.47 -11.11
C ALA A 144 -3.17 -2.70 -9.79
N TYR A 145 -3.78 -3.87 -9.61
CA TYR A 145 -4.52 -4.25 -8.39
C TYR A 145 -4.59 -5.77 -8.26
N ASP A 146 -4.91 -6.27 -7.09
CA ASP A 146 -5.31 -7.67 -6.92
C ASP A 146 -6.82 -7.82 -6.75
N SER A 147 -7.34 -8.93 -7.26
CA SER A 147 -8.75 -9.31 -7.13
C SER A 147 -8.88 -10.82 -6.98
N GLY A 148 -9.89 -11.26 -6.25
CA GLY A 148 -10.18 -12.67 -6.02
C GLY A 148 -10.36 -13.01 -4.55
N ASN A 149 -11.01 -14.13 -4.28
CA ASN A 149 -11.19 -14.72 -2.95
C ASN A 149 -10.35 -15.98 -2.85
N ARG A 150 -9.06 -15.86 -2.78
CA ARG A 150 -8.04 -16.93 -2.79
C ARG A 150 -8.40 -18.16 -3.65
N PRO A 151 -7.60 -18.46 -4.69
CA PRO A 151 -6.42 -17.69 -5.05
C PRO A 151 -6.80 -16.31 -5.58
N THR A 152 -5.98 -15.31 -5.24
CA THR A 152 -6.08 -13.96 -5.80
C THR A 152 -5.26 -13.88 -7.08
N ALA A 153 -5.57 -12.94 -7.95
CA ALA A 153 -4.76 -12.67 -9.12
C ALA A 153 -4.47 -11.17 -9.27
N VAL A 154 -3.31 -10.87 -9.83
CA VAL A 154 -2.89 -9.50 -10.15
C VAL A 154 -3.35 -9.13 -11.54
N TYR A 155 -3.95 -7.96 -11.65
CA TYR A 155 -4.44 -7.39 -12.90
C TYR A 155 -3.84 -6.01 -13.14
N ALA A 156 -3.80 -5.60 -14.40
CA ALA A 156 -3.57 -4.22 -14.81
C ALA A 156 -4.64 -3.78 -15.81
N GLN A 157 -5.07 -2.53 -15.71
CA GLN A 157 -6.01 -1.92 -16.64
C GLN A 157 -5.62 -0.47 -16.94
N PRO A 158 -6.00 0.08 -18.12
CA PRO A 158 -5.72 1.47 -18.45
C PRO A 158 -6.48 2.44 -17.56
N PHE A 159 -5.91 3.62 -17.39
CA PHE A 159 -6.58 4.76 -16.75
C PHE A 159 -6.61 5.95 -17.72
N PRO A 160 -7.79 6.55 -17.99
CA PRO A 160 -9.13 6.10 -17.53
C PRO A 160 -9.50 4.70 -18.05
N PRO A 161 -10.40 3.97 -17.33
CA PRO A 161 -10.80 2.61 -17.73
C PRO A 161 -11.40 2.57 -19.13
N THR A 162 -10.93 1.65 -19.98
CA THR A 162 -11.44 1.43 -21.35
C THR A 162 -12.18 0.09 -21.48
N GLY A 163 -12.23 -0.71 -20.41
CA GLY A 163 -12.73 -2.07 -20.43
C GLY A 163 -11.67 -3.13 -20.73
N ALA A 164 -10.47 -2.74 -21.18
CA ALA A 164 -9.35 -3.68 -21.33
C ALA A 164 -8.77 -4.03 -19.96
N VAL A 165 -8.50 -5.33 -19.73
CA VAL A 165 -7.89 -5.84 -18.50
C VAL A 165 -6.89 -6.93 -18.84
N TYR A 166 -5.73 -6.89 -18.18
CA TYR A 166 -4.64 -7.84 -18.37
C TYR A 166 -4.36 -8.54 -17.05
N GLN A 167 -4.46 -9.86 -17.03
CA GLN A 167 -4.03 -10.67 -15.90
C GLN A 167 -2.52 -10.89 -15.96
N LEU A 168 -1.82 -10.60 -14.87
CA LEU A 168 -0.36 -10.65 -14.79
C LEU A 168 0.14 -11.92 -14.08
N SER A 169 -0.54 -12.33 -13.01
CA SER A 169 -0.28 -13.59 -12.32
C SER A 169 -1.21 -14.67 -12.87
N LYS A 170 -0.67 -15.76 -13.44
CA LYS A 170 -1.50 -16.77 -14.10
C LYS A 170 -1.85 -17.96 -13.20
N ASP A 171 -0.87 -18.50 -12.50
CA ASP A 171 -0.99 -19.76 -11.76
C ASP A 171 -0.73 -19.59 -10.26
N ASP A 172 -0.47 -18.37 -9.81
CA ASP A 172 -0.06 -18.05 -8.46
C ASP A 172 -1.15 -17.30 -7.70
N ASP A 173 -1.16 -17.42 -6.38
CA ASP A 173 -1.94 -16.56 -5.48
C ASP A 173 -1.30 -15.15 -5.44
N GLY A 174 -1.33 -14.44 -6.58
CA GLY A 174 -0.69 -13.13 -6.76
C GLY A 174 -1.43 -12.03 -6.02
N HIS A 175 -0.71 -11.26 -5.22
CA HIS A 175 -1.26 -10.13 -4.47
C HIS A 175 -0.23 -9.00 -4.25
N HIS A 176 -0.68 -7.84 -3.76
CA HIS A 176 0.14 -6.67 -3.46
C HIS A 176 1.04 -6.22 -4.62
N PRO A 177 0.47 -5.92 -5.81
CA PRO A 177 1.27 -5.42 -6.92
C PRO A 177 1.86 -4.04 -6.63
N TRP A 178 3.06 -3.76 -7.17
CA TRP A 178 3.63 -2.41 -7.22
C TRP A 178 4.51 -2.23 -8.44
N TRP A 179 4.59 -0.99 -8.89
CA TRP A 179 5.40 -0.60 -10.04
C TRP A 179 6.83 -0.26 -9.64
N SER A 180 7.80 -0.58 -10.51
CA SER A 180 9.09 0.07 -10.44
C SER A 180 8.94 1.59 -10.66
N HIS A 181 9.87 2.36 -10.12
CA HIS A 181 9.80 3.83 -10.18
C HIS A 181 9.83 4.38 -11.62
N ASP A 182 10.47 3.66 -12.54
CA ASP A 182 10.53 3.97 -13.98
C ASP A 182 9.36 3.40 -14.79
N GLY A 183 8.48 2.62 -14.17
CA GLY A 183 7.30 1.99 -14.80
C GLY A 183 7.59 0.86 -15.75
N ARG A 184 8.82 0.35 -15.81
CA ARG A 184 9.22 -0.73 -16.73
C ARG A 184 9.05 -2.12 -16.13
N GLU A 185 8.85 -2.19 -14.85
CA GLU A 185 8.66 -3.44 -14.13
C GLU A 185 7.45 -3.34 -13.20
N LEU A 186 6.79 -4.46 -13.00
CA LEU A 186 5.78 -4.63 -11.98
C LEU A 186 6.18 -5.81 -11.10
N PHE A 187 6.04 -5.62 -9.83
CA PHE A 187 6.32 -6.63 -8.81
C PHE A 187 5.01 -7.09 -8.19
N TYR A 188 4.98 -8.32 -7.70
CA TYR A 188 3.89 -8.82 -6.86
C TYR A 188 4.36 -9.96 -5.96
N VAL A 189 3.58 -10.27 -4.96
CA VAL A 189 3.82 -11.38 -4.03
C VAL A 189 3.02 -12.59 -4.50
N PRO A 190 3.65 -13.73 -4.88
CA PRO A 190 2.95 -14.94 -5.33
C PRO A 190 2.52 -15.87 -4.18
N GLY A 191 2.74 -15.48 -2.93
CA GLY A 191 2.53 -16.28 -1.74
C GLY A 191 3.52 -15.94 -0.65
N PRO A 192 3.67 -16.72 0.43
CA PRO A 192 4.41 -16.33 1.61
C PRO A 192 5.92 -16.18 1.39
N ASP A 193 6.52 -16.92 0.44
CA ASP A 193 7.96 -17.10 0.38
C ASP A 193 8.66 -16.42 -0.80
N GLY A 194 7.96 -15.65 -1.64
CA GLY A 194 8.52 -15.14 -2.86
C GLY A 194 8.12 -13.73 -3.21
N LEU A 195 8.83 -13.19 -4.18
CA LEU A 195 8.46 -12.03 -4.98
C LEU A 195 8.57 -12.40 -6.44
N VAL A 196 7.71 -11.86 -7.26
CA VAL A 196 7.80 -11.98 -8.71
C VAL A 196 7.97 -10.60 -9.32
N ARG A 197 8.83 -10.54 -10.31
CA ARG A 197 9.04 -9.37 -11.17
C ARG A 197 8.62 -9.73 -12.58
N VAL A 198 7.87 -8.86 -13.24
CA VAL A 198 7.56 -8.93 -14.66
C VAL A 198 7.97 -7.63 -15.33
N SER A 199 8.59 -7.72 -16.52
CA SER A 199 8.82 -6.52 -17.33
C SER A 199 7.51 -6.08 -17.96
N VAL A 200 7.30 -4.76 -18.04
CA VAL A 200 6.06 -4.17 -18.55
C VAL A 200 6.40 -3.10 -19.57
N THR A 201 5.66 -3.07 -20.67
CA THR A 201 5.63 -1.95 -21.61
C THR A 201 4.22 -1.39 -21.61
N THR A 202 4.10 -0.10 -21.35
CA THR A 202 2.80 0.58 -21.26
C THR A 202 2.41 1.31 -22.55
N ARG A 203 3.36 1.53 -23.46
CA ARG A 203 3.17 2.23 -24.75
C ARG A 203 3.99 1.60 -25.86
N PRO A 204 3.53 1.59 -27.15
CA PRO A 204 2.22 2.06 -27.62
C PRO A 204 1.06 1.13 -27.23
N SER A 205 1.34 -0.10 -26.84
CA SER A 205 0.39 -1.10 -26.35
C SER A 205 0.92 -1.73 -25.07
N PHE A 206 0.01 -2.23 -24.23
CA PHE A 206 0.39 -2.95 -23.02
C PHE A 206 0.93 -4.34 -23.36
N SER A 207 2.10 -4.66 -22.85
CA SER A 207 2.67 -6.00 -22.94
C SER A 207 3.42 -6.36 -21.67
N VAL A 208 3.46 -7.65 -21.35
CA VAL A 208 4.08 -8.20 -20.14
C VAL A 208 5.06 -9.28 -20.54
N GLY A 209 6.28 -9.20 -20.02
CA GLY A 209 7.29 -10.25 -20.20
C GLY A 209 7.06 -11.43 -19.26
N GLY A 210 7.91 -12.43 -19.39
CA GLY A 210 7.86 -13.61 -18.52
C GLY A 210 8.15 -13.27 -17.06
N PRO A 211 7.51 -13.97 -16.10
CA PRO A 211 7.75 -13.78 -14.68
C PRO A 211 9.16 -14.23 -14.28
N THR A 212 9.80 -13.45 -13.40
CA THR A 212 11.09 -13.78 -12.80
C THR A 212 10.93 -13.82 -11.30
N ALA A 213 11.21 -14.95 -10.68
CA ALA A 213 11.19 -15.07 -9.23
C ALA A 213 12.38 -14.32 -8.61
N ILE A 214 12.10 -13.60 -7.53
CA ILE A 214 13.08 -12.87 -6.73
C ILE A 214 12.99 -13.39 -5.29
N PRO A 215 14.12 -13.66 -4.61
CA PRO A 215 14.10 -14.00 -3.20
C PRO A 215 13.46 -12.87 -2.38
N ARG A 216 12.49 -13.20 -1.54
CA ARG A 216 11.81 -12.23 -0.67
C ARG A 216 12.70 -11.74 0.49
N GLY A 217 13.76 -12.46 0.79
CA GLY A 217 14.55 -12.18 1.97
C GLY A 217 13.81 -12.57 3.25
N ARG A 218 14.05 -11.82 4.34
CA ARG A 218 13.47 -12.06 5.67
C ARG A 218 12.32 -11.09 6.01
N PHE A 219 11.67 -10.54 5.01
CA PHE A 219 10.52 -9.67 5.24
C PHE A 219 9.33 -10.45 5.77
N ILE A 220 8.63 -9.88 6.74
CA ILE A 220 7.37 -10.46 7.22
C ILE A 220 6.31 -10.43 6.11
N GLU A 221 5.35 -11.34 6.19
CA GLU A 221 4.23 -11.35 5.27
C GLU A 221 3.47 -10.02 5.30
N ALA A 222 3.08 -9.53 4.13
CA ALA A 222 2.31 -8.30 4.03
C ALA A 222 0.91 -8.47 4.64
N PRO A 223 0.42 -7.48 5.40
CA PRO A 223 -0.97 -7.45 5.83
C PRO A 223 -1.91 -7.48 4.61
N VAL A 224 -3.08 -8.08 4.74
CA VAL A 224 -4.04 -8.28 3.63
C VAL A 224 -4.44 -6.97 2.93
N THR A 225 -4.39 -5.85 3.63
CA THR A 225 -4.92 -4.55 3.17
C THR A 225 -3.86 -3.52 2.83
N SER A 226 -2.59 -3.82 3.04
CA SER A 226 -1.53 -2.85 2.73
C SER A 226 -0.19 -3.54 2.51
N ARG A 227 0.51 -3.08 1.50
CA ARG A 227 1.86 -3.52 1.19
C ARG A 227 2.83 -3.04 2.29
N ASN A 228 3.73 -3.93 2.71
CA ASN A 228 4.81 -3.64 3.66
C ASN A 228 6.20 -3.76 3.03
N ILE A 229 6.25 -3.74 1.71
CA ILE A 229 7.46 -3.87 0.90
C ILE A 229 7.40 -2.87 -0.26
N ASP A 230 8.52 -2.31 -0.63
CA ASP A 230 8.64 -1.36 -1.75
C ASP A 230 10.04 -1.40 -2.36
N THR A 231 10.23 -0.73 -3.48
CA THR A 231 11.54 -0.54 -4.10
C THR A 231 12.04 0.89 -3.87
N SER A 232 13.36 1.03 -3.69
CA SER A 232 13.98 2.36 -3.65
C SER A 232 13.78 3.10 -4.97
N PRO A 233 13.86 4.46 -4.96
CA PRO A 233 13.68 5.26 -6.18
C PRO A 233 14.63 4.92 -7.33
N ASP A 234 15.82 4.40 -7.04
CA ASP A 234 16.79 3.95 -8.05
C ASP A 234 16.57 2.50 -8.52
N GLY A 235 15.55 1.82 -7.98
CA GLY A 235 15.17 0.43 -8.32
C GLY A 235 16.18 -0.63 -7.87
N LYS A 236 17.22 -0.27 -7.11
CA LYS A 236 18.31 -1.21 -6.75
C LYS A 236 18.11 -1.93 -5.43
N THR A 237 17.25 -1.40 -4.58
CA THR A 237 17.04 -1.91 -3.21
C THR A 237 15.58 -2.20 -2.98
N ILE A 238 15.29 -3.34 -2.38
CA ILE A 238 13.97 -3.66 -1.86
C ILE A 238 13.93 -3.25 -0.39
N ILE A 239 12.94 -2.47 -0.02
CA ILE A 239 12.71 -1.98 1.34
C ILE A 239 11.48 -2.70 1.89
N GLY A 240 11.58 -3.26 3.07
CA GLY A 240 10.45 -3.99 3.66
C GLY A 240 10.52 -4.05 5.17
N VAL A 241 9.48 -4.60 5.78
CA VAL A 241 9.37 -4.79 7.23
C VAL A 241 9.88 -6.17 7.60
N ALA A 242 10.81 -6.23 8.54
CA ALA A 242 11.32 -7.47 9.09
C ALA A 242 10.98 -7.59 10.59
N ALA A 243 10.92 -8.83 11.11
CA ALA A 243 10.73 -9.04 12.53
C ALA A 243 11.98 -8.62 13.32
N ALA A 244 11.80 -7.93 14.43
CA ALA A 244 12.89 -7.52 15.30
C ALA A 244 13.70 -8.74 15.79
N GLY A 245 15.02 -8.65 15.72
CA GLY A 245 15.94 -9.72 16.14
C GLY A 245 16.22 -10.82 15.12
N GLN A 246 15.60 -10.81 13.95
CA GLN A 246 15.86 -11.78 12.88
C GLN A 246 16.92 -11.33 11.86
N VAL A 247 17.56 -10.21 12.08
CA VAL A 247 18.63 -9.71 11.21
C VAL A 247 19.91 -10.44 11.56
N ALA A 248 20.17 -11.57 10.90
CA ALA A 248 21.46 -12.20 10.92
C ALA A 248 22.27 -11.71 9.72
N SER A 249 23.51 -11.34 9.97
CA SER A 249 24.51 -11.01 8.98
C SER A 249 24.60 -12.10 7.91
N SER A 250 24.04 -11.86 6.72
CA SER A 250 24.42 -12.60 5.52
C SER A 250 25.14 -11.62 4.59
N ASN A 251 26.29 -12.06 4.07
CA ASN A 251 27.18 -11.33 3.17
C ASN A 251 26.55 -10.99 1.79
N ALA A 252 25.36 -10.46 1.77
CA ALA A 252 24.81 -9.84 0.59
C ALA A 252 24.83 -8.32 0.82
N ASN A 253 25.33 -7.56 -0.15
CA ASN A 253 25.34 -6.09 -0.18
C ASN A 253 23.90 -5.54 -0.31
N VAL A 254 23.04 -5.85 0.63
CA VAL A 254 21.69 -5.32 0.76
C VAL A 254 21.71 -4.34 1.92
N SER A 255 21.56 -3.06 1.65
CA SER A 255 21.33 -2.06 2.70
C SER A 255 19.95 -2.32 3.29
N GLU A 256 19.92 -2.98 4.45
CA GLU A 256 18.67 -3.27 5.16
C GLU A 256 18.24 -2.05 5.97
N MET A 257 17.00 -1.57 5.76
CA MET A 257 16.35 -0.66 6.67
C MET A 257 15.43 -1.45 7.59
N GLN A 258 15.73 -1.46 8.89
CA GLN A 258 14.85 -2.01 9.90
C GLN A 258 13.78 -1.00 10.26
N VAL A 259 12.51 -1.29 9.96
CA VAL A 259 11.39 -0.59 10.59
C VAL A 259 10.98 -1.40 11.81
N VAL A 260 11.39 -0.96 13.01
CA VAL A 260 11.01 -1.62 14.25
C VAL A 260 9.56 -1.22 14.56
N LEU A 261 8.64 -2.13 14.35
CA LEU A 261 7.29 -2.03 14.88
C LEU A 261 7.36 -2.32 16.39
N ASN A 262 6.74 -1.48 17.23
CA ASN A 262 6.80 -1.50 18.71
C ASN A 262 8.10 -0.92 19.32
N TRP A 263 8.64 0.11 18.72
CA TRP A 263 9.80 0.85 19.23
C TRP A 263 9.79 1.10 20.74
N LEU A 264 8.64 1.41 21.34
CA LEU A 264 8.52 1.65 22.77
C LEU A 264 8.83 0.41 23.64
N GLU A 265 8.48 -0.78 23.19
CA GLU A 265 8.78 -2.03 23.90
C GLU A 265 10.27 -2.40 23.73
N GLU A 266 10.82 -2.18 22.56
CA GLU A 266 12.26 -2.38 22.31
C GLU A 266 13.11 -1.37 23.09
N LEU A 267 12.69 -0.11 23.17
CA LEU A 267 13.36 0.90 23.99
C LEU A 267 13.35 0.53 25.47
N LYS A 268 12.22 0.04 26.01
CA LYS A 268 12.14 -0.46 27.40
C LYS A 268 13.09 -1.65 27.65
N ARG A 269 13.32 -2.48 26.65
CA ARG A 269 14.24 -3.61 26.73
C ARG A 269 15.71 -3.17 26.70
N LEU A 270 16.04 -2.15 25.94
CA LEU A 270 17.41 -1.66 25.71
C LEU A 270 17.89 -0.64 26.75
N VAL A 271 16.97 0.06 27.42
CA VAL A 271 17.34 1.03 28.46
C VAL A 271 17.46 0.33 29.80
N PRO A 272 18.64 0.30 30.44
CA PRO A 272 18.79 -0.28 31.76
C PRO A 272 17.89 0.43 32.76
N LYS A 273 17.08 -0.31 33.52
CA LYS A 273 16.37 0.24 34.68
C LYS A 273 17.43 0.68 35.69
N LYS A 274 17.45 2.00 36.00
CA LYS A 274 18.18 2.51 37.16
C LYS A 274 17.49 2.08 38.45
#